data_46e0ceec839a174c30b1de21c9084fe7
#
_entry.id   46e0ceec839a174c30b1de21c9084fe7
#
_cell.length_a   1.000
_cell.length_b   1.000
_cell.length_c   1.000
_cell.angle_alpha   90.00
_cell.angle_beta   90.00
_cell.angle_gamma   90.00
#
_symmetry.space_group_name_H-M   'P 1'
#
loop_
_entity.id
_entity.type
_entity.pdbx_description
1 polymer ?
#
loop_
_entity_poly.entity_id
_entity_poly.type
_entity_poly.pdbx_seq_one_letter_code
_entity_poly.pdbx_strand_id
1 'polypeptide(L)'
;MRTLYNDMDIRFSLEGVSFHALNIVFEHFERTIPAHAHGNGCYEIHYISSGRGKLKADGVYYDLTPNTLFVTGPHIEHAQTPVPDDPMEEYCVYLKADSSSHLKKQAAILPTFLGTPFWIGQDRQGIYSLMIQLFDELSHRYTGFQEQVQLLLSRLVILMVRNYEQLRISPTVFAPNNLADSKSVIIEEYFLYEYQSLSLSDLSNRLKLSPRQTQRLLMDFYGKTFQQKKAEARMSAAAILLSDPQKKIAEIAEALGYSSAEHFSSAFRRYHHVSPREYRKEQFS
;
A
#
# COMPACT_ATOMS: atom_id res chain seq x y z
N MET A 1 -10.86 5.27 32.53
CA MET A 1 -11.31 4.13 31.70
C MET A 1 -10.07 3.50 31.07
N ARG A 2 -9.98 2.16 30.99
CA ARG A 2 -8.84 1.48 30.39
C ARG A 2 -9.32 0.38 29.43
N THR A 3 -8.83 0.40 28.21
CA THR A 3 -9.02 -0.69 27.23
C THR A 3 -7.66 -1.32 26.99
N LEU A 4 -7.56 -2.62 27.23
CA LEU A 4 -6.31 -3.37 27.16
C LEU A 4 -6.49 -4.59 26.26
N TYR A 5 -5.63 -4.72 25.28
CA TYR A 5 -5.46 -5.89 24.45
C TYR A 5 -4.10 -6.52 24.75
N ASN A 6 -4.12 -7.59 25.52
CA ASN A 6 -2.96 -8.43 25.85
C ASN A 6 -3.24 -9.87 25.42
N ASP A 7 -2.25 -10.74 25.54
CA ASP A 7 -2.35 -12.18 25.20
C ASP A 7 -2.79 -12.44 23.74
N MET A 8 -2.51 -11.48 22.85
CA MET A 8 -2.73 -11.64 21.42
C MET A 8 -1.41 -12.07 20.77
N ASP A 9 -1.42 -13.19 20.03
CA ASP A 9 -0.26 -13.59 19.23
C ASP A 9 -0.19 -12.80 17.93
N ILE A 10 -0.02 -11.46 18.05
CA ILE A 10 0.14 -10.58 16.91
C ILE A 10 1.62 -10.38 16.64
N ARG A 11 2.06 -10.92 15.51
CA ARG A 11 3.43 -10.83 15.03
C ARG A 11 3.44 -10.21 13.64
N PHE A 12 4.38 -9.34 13.38
CA PHE A 12 4.61 -8.76 12.06
C PHE A 12 6.10 -8.69 11.76
N SER A 13 6.44 -8.56 10.49
CA SER A 13 7.83 -8.45 10.05
C SER A 13 8.03 -7.19 9.23
N LEU A 14 9.09 -6.46 9.53
CA LEU A 14 9.53 -5.29 8.78
C LEU A 14 11.03 -5.40 8.51
N GLU A 15 11.45 -5.21 7.27
CA GLU A 15 12.86 -5.25 6.83
C GLU A 15 13.67 -6.46 7.35
N GLY A 16 12.99 -7.60 7.55
CA GLY A 16 13.61 -8.86 8.00
C GLY A 16 13.62 -9.09 9.50
N VAL A 17 13.22 -8.10 10.30
CA VAL A 17 13.06 -8.26 11.76
C VAL A 17 11.61 -8.59 12.06
N SER A 18 11.41 -9.59 12.92
CA SER A 18 10.09 -9.94 13.46
C SER A 18 9.83 -9.17 14.75
N PHE A 19 8.60 -8.70 14.90
CA PHE A 19 8.09 -8.04 16.09
C PHE A 19 6.91 -8.81 16.66
N HIS A 20 6.80 -8.80 17.98
CA HIS A 20 5.63 -9.27 18.70
C HIS A 20 4.99 -8.10 19.46
N ALA A 21 3.70 -7.84 19.23
CA ALA A 21 2.94 -6.88 20.01
C ALA A 21 2.57 -7.53 21.35
N LEU A 22 3.18 -7.08 22.44
CA LEU A 22 2.98 -7.63 23.78
C LEU A 22 1.67 -7.12 24.41
N ASN A 23 1.42 -5.82 24.28
CA ASN A 23 0.13 -5.23 24.59
C ASN A 23 -0.16 -3.99 23.77
N ILE A 24 -1.44 -3.63 23.68
CA ILE A 24 -1.95 -2.42 23.04
C ILE A 24 -3.00 -1.85 23.99
N VAL A 25 -2.79 -0.63 24.46
CA VAL A 25 -3.54 -0.02 25.55
C VAL A 25 -4.07 1.34 25.14
N PHE A 26 -5.34 1.62 25.49
CA PHE A 26 -5.85 2.97 25.65
C PHE A 26 -6.22 3.16 27.10
N GLU A 27 -5.68 4.19 27.73
CA GLU A 27 -5.92 4.47 29.14
C GLU A 27 -6.19 5.97 29.36
N HIS A 28 -7.27 6.25 30.10
CA HIS A 28 -7.48 7.51 30.78
C HIS A 28 -6.96 7.34 32.19
N PHE A 29 -5.91 8.03 32.57
CA PHE A 29 -5.29 7.84 33.87
C PHE A 29 -5.09 9.14 34.65
N GLU A 30 -5.43 9.05 35.92
CA GLU A 30 -5.41 10.11 36.93
C GLU A 30 -4.28 9.91 37.96
N ARG A 31 -3.52 8.82 37.81
CA ARG A 31 -2.47 8.43 38.77
C ARG A 31 -1.11 8.37 38.08
N THR A 32 -0.07 8.62 38.85
CA THR A 32 1.32 8.45 38.42
C THR A 32 1.59 7.00 38.05
N ILE A 33 2.22 6.77 36.91
CA ILE A 33 2.87 5.53 36.53
C ILE A 33 4.30 5.60 37.11
N PRO A 34 4.68 4.71 38.07
CA PRO A 34 5.98 4.78 38.70
C PRO A 34 7.11 4.46 37.75
N ALA A 35 8.33 4.87 38.12
CA ALA A 35 9.52 4.64 37.31
C ALA A 35 9.74 3.15 37.06
N HIS A 36 9.95 2.81 35.80
CA HIS A 36 10.24 1.47 35.32
C HIS A 36 11.04 1.52 34.01
N ALA A 37 11.60 0.40 33.62
CA ALA A 37 12.34 0.25 32.36
C ALA A 37 12.05 -1.11 31.74
N HIS A 38 12.21 -1.21 30.42
CA HIS A 38 11.97 -2.44 29.66
C HIS A 38 13.27 -3.17 29.33
N GLY A 39 13.10 -4.47 29.07
CA GLY A 39 14.24 -5.34 28.72
C GLY A 39 14.68 -5.20 27.25
N ASN A 40 15.69 -5.98 26.88
CA ASN A 40 16.25 -5.99 25.52
C ASN A 40 15.18 -6.20 24.44
N GLY A 41 15.27 -5.41 23.39
CA GLY A 41 14.38 -5.47 22.24
C GLY A 41 12.96 -4.94 22.47
N CYS A 42 12.65 -4.42 23.65
CA CYS A 42 11.32 -3.94 24.02
C CYS A 42 11.20 -2.42 23.80
N TYR A 43 10.13 -2.01 23.14
CA TYR A 43 9.83 -0.61 22.81
C TYR A 43 8.37 -0.31 23.14
N GLU A 44 8.11 0.75 23.92
CA GLU A 44 6.78 1.31 24.08
C GLU A 44 6.64 2.59 23.27
N ILE A 45 5.57 2.67 22.47
CA ILE A 45 5.22 3.83 21.67
C ILE A 45 3.97 4.45 22.29
N HIS A 46 4.09 5.69 22.74
CA HIS A 46 3.06 6.42 23.46
C HIS A 46 2.57 7.61 22.67
N TYR A 47 1.26 7.77 22.58
CA TYR A 47 0.61 8.93 21.98
C TYR A 47 -0.39 9.55 22.95
N ILE A 48 -0.19 10.80 23.33
CA ILE A 48 -1.11 11.54 24.20
C ILE A 48 -2.21 12.17 23.35
N SER A 49 -3.45 11.70 23.50
CA SER A 49 -4.62 12.19 22.75
C SER A 49 -5.29 13.39 23.39
N SER A 50 -5.30 13.45 24.71
CA SER A 50 -5.88 14.55 25.49
C SER A 50 -5.22 14.68 26.86
N GLY A 51 -5.50 15.78 27.57
CA GLY A 51 -4.97 16.06 28.91
C GLY A 51 -3.48 16.45 28.92
N ARG A 52 -2.94 16.66 30.11
CA ARG A 52 -1.56 17.10 30.31
C ARG A 52 -0.87 16.34 31.42
N GLY A 53 0.44 16.25 31.33
CA GLY A 53 1.25 15.58 32.34
C GLY A 53 2.74 15.87 32.17
N LYS A 54 3.54 15.08 32.89
CA LYS A 54 5.00 15.09 32.79
C LYS A 54 5.51 13.67 32.57
N LEU A 55 6.45 13.54 31.65
CA LEU A 55 7.29 12.35 31.51
C LEU A 55 8.63 12.63 32.17
N LYS A 56 9.09 11.75 33.03
CA LYS A 56 10.48 11.67 33.45
C LYS A 56 11.15 10.51 32.70
N ALA A 57 12.15 10.79 31.89
CA ALA A 57 12.91 9.76 31.18
C ALA A 57 14.41 9.96 31.41
N ASP A 58 15.10 8.94 31.88
CA ASP A 58 16.52 9.00 32.28
C ASP A 58 16.89 10.25 33.12
N GLY A 59 16.02 10.59 34.07
CA GLY A 59 16.21 11.73 34.97
C GLY A 59 15.80 13.10 34.41
N VAL A 60 15.49 13.20 33.12
CA VAL A 60 15.06 14.45 32.47
C VAL A 60 13.54 14.53 32.44
N TYR A 61 12.98 15.75 32.69
CA TYR A 61 11.54 15.97 32.65
C TYR A 61 11.12 16.62 31.33
N TYR A 62 10.02 16.12 30.79
CA TYR A 62 9.37 16.59 29.57
C TYR A 62 7.90 16.87 29.84
N ASP A 63 7.36 17.94 29.25
CA ASP A 63 5.93 18.22 29.30
C ASP A 63 5.18 17.35 28.31
N LEU A 64 4.10 16.71 28.76
CA LEU A 64 3.16 15.96 27.94
C LEU A 64 1.92 16.81 27.69
N THR A 65 1.59 16.97 26.44
CA THR A 65 0.42 17.71 25.94
C THR A 65 -0.27 16.92 24.84
N PRO A 66 -1.51 17.25 24.47
CA PRO A 66 -2.15 16.59 23.32
C PRO A 66 -1.27 16.62 22.07
N ASN A 67 -1.28 15.55 21.31
CA ASN A 67 -0.44 15.28 20.14
C ASN A 67 1.04 15.01 20.46
N THR A 68 1.42 14.89 21.74
CA THR A 68 2.77 14.42 22.08
C THR A 68 2.89 12.95 21.77
N LEU A 69 3.96 12.61 21.08
CA LEU A 69 4.37 11.26 20.71
C LEU A 69 5.75 10.99 21.30
N PHE A 70 5.96 9.84 21.93
CA PHE A 70 7.27 9.43 22.40
C PHE A 70 7.45 7.92 22.37
N VAL A 71 8.70 7.49 22.39
CA VAL A 71 9.07 6.08 22.49
C VAL A 71 10.06 5.90 23.64
N THR A 72 9.86 4.82 24.41
CA THR A 72 10.78 4.34 25.42
C THR A 72 11.22 2.92 25.04
N GLY A 73 12.47 2.81 24.66
CA GLY A 73 13.11 1.56 24.24
C GLY A 73 13.83 0.84 25.38
N PRO A 74 14.70 -0.11 25.04
CA PRO A 74 15.40 -0.92 26.02
C PRO A 74 16.18 -0.09 27.06
N HIS A 75 15.96 -0.40 28.33
CA HIS A 75 16.67 0.18 29.49
C HIS A 75 16.42 1.67 29.75
N ILE A 76 15.54 2.33 29.04
CA ILE A 76 15.15 3.71 29.32
C ILE A 76 14.22 3.73 30.54
N GLU A 77 14.73 4.23 31.67
CA GLU A 77 13.89 4.43 32.87
C GLU A 77 12.94 5.59 32.65
N HIS A 78 11.65 5.35 32.83
CA HIS A 78 10.64 6.37 32.62
C HIS A 78 9.47 6.27 33.62
N ALA A 79 8.87 7.42 33.88
CA ALA A 79 7.69 7.57 34.74
C ALA A 79 6.78 8.67 34.17
N GLN A 80 5.48 8.51 34.32
CA GLN A 80 4.50 9.49 33.86
C GLN A 80 3.65 9.99 35.03
N THR A 81 3.42 11.29 35.08
CA THR A 81 2.57 11.91 36.12
C THR A 81 1.58 12.85 35.43
N PRO A 82 0.27 12.56 35.51
CA PRO A 82 -0.76 13.45 34.96
C PRO A 82 -0.91 14.70 35.80
N VAL A 83 -1.42 15.77 35.20
CA VAL A 83 -1.91 16.95 35.93
C VAL A 83 -3.26 16.58 36.57
N PRO A 84 -3.46 16.79 37.87
CA PRO A 84 -4.68 16.32 38.56
C PRO A 84 -6.00 16.84 37.99
N ASP A 85 -6.01 18.12 37.55
CA ASP A 85 -7.20 18.77 37.01
C ASP A 85 -7.32 18.63 35.48
N ASP A 86 -6.40 17.88 34.83
CA ASP A 86 -6.37 17.68 33.39
C ASP A 86 -5.75 16.32 33.07
N PRO A 87 -6.43 15.21 33.46
CA PRO A 87 -5.91 13.84 33.34
C PRO A 87 -5.66 13.44 31.90
N MET A 88 -4.62 12.64 31.69
CA MET A 88 -4.18 12.26 30.34
C MET A 88 -4.98 11.09 29.76
N GLU A 89 -5.21 11.13 28.46
CA GLU A 89 -5.59 9.98 27.65
C GLU A 89 -4.43 9.59 26.75
N GLU A 90 -4.08 8.32 26.80
CA GLU A 90 -2.92 7.79 26.12
C GLU A 90 -3.26 6.52 25.34
N TYR A 91 -2.73 6.44 24.14
CA TYR A 91 -2.57 5.20 23.38
C TYR A 91 -1.15 4.70 23.55
N CYS A 92 -0.98 3.45 23.94
CA CYS A 92 0.32 2.81 24.09
C CYS A 92 0.37 1.50 23.30
N VAL A 93 1.46 1.29 22.56
CA VAL A 93 1.76 0.04 21.86
C VAL A 93 3.10 -0.48 22.33
N TYR A 94 3.10 -1.64 22.97
CA TYR A 94 4.29 -2.30 23.49
C TYR A 94 4.74 -3.41 22.54
N LEU A 95 5.90 -3.24 21.93
CA LEU A 95 6.49 -4.12 20.93
C LEU A 95 7.77 -4.78 21.45
N LYS A 96 7.98 -6.02 21.07
CA LYS A 96 9.25 -6.73 21.27
C LYS A 96 9.82 -7.12 19.92
N ALA A 97 11.01 -6.61 19.59
CA ALA A 97 11.79 -7.04 18.44
C ALA A 97 12.49 -8.37 18.74
N ASP A 98 12.45 -9.31 17.81
CA ASP A 98 13.15 -10.59 17.96
C ASP A 98 14.65 -10.42 17.68
N SER A 99 15.46 -10.68 18.69
CA SER A 99 16.93 -10.59 18.63
C SER A 99 17.58 -11.64 17.70
N SER A 100 16.86 -12.72 17.36
CA SER A 100 17.33 -13.74 16.40
C SER A 100 17.14 -13.34 14.94
N SER A 101 16.36 -12.29 14.68
CA SER A 101 16.09 -11.78 13.35
C SER A 101 17.27 -10.99 12.79
N HIS A 102 17.40 -10.98 11.46
CA HIS A 102 18.47 -10.27 10.78
C HIS A 102 17.92 -9.19 9.86
N LEU A 103 18.44 -7.97 9.99
CA LEU A 103 18.12 -6.86 9.09
C LEU A 103 18.45 -7.22 7.65
N LYS A 104 17.56 -6.88 6.74
CA LYS A 104 17.84 -6.93 5.30
C LYS A 104 18.98 -5.99 4.94
N LYS A 105 19.82 -6.38 3.98
CA LYS A 105 20.99 -5.59 3.54
C LYS A 105 20.65 -4.15 3.11
N GLN A 106 19.40 -3.92 2.68
CA GLN A 106 18.90 -2.61 2.22
C GLN A 106 17.91 -1.99 3.22
N ALA A 107 17.92 -2.43 4.48
CA ALA A 107 17.06 -1.87 5.51
C ALA A 107 17.38 -0.38 5.74
N ALA A 108 16.36 0.46 5.77
CA ALA A 108 16.48 1.90 5.98
C ALA A 108 15.70 2.38 7.21
N ILE A 109 14.62 1.71 7.56
CA ILE A 109 13.68 2.11 8.63
C ILE A 109 14.15 1.60 9.98
N LEU A 110 14.39 0.28 10.06
CA LEU A 110 14.69 -0.36 11.34
C LEU A 110 16.05 0.02 11.95
N PRO A 111 17.14 0.28 11.19
CA PRO A 111 18.36 0.81 11.79
C PRO A 111 18.11 2.11 12.57
N THR A 112 17.25 3.00 12.03
CA THR A 112 16.87 4.25 12.70
C THR A 112 15.97 3.98 13.90
N PHE A 113 14.93 3.14 13.76
CA PHE A 113 14.00 2.84 14.84
C PHE A 113 14.71 2.15 16.02
N LEU A 114 15.43 1.06 15.76
CA LEU A 114 16.11 0.28 16.80
C LEU A 114 17.31 1.03 17.41
N GLY A 115 17.92 1.92 16.64
CA GLY A 115 19.03 2.78 17.09
C GLY A 115 18.60 4.02 17.87
N THR A 116 17.29 4.27 18.00
CA THR A 116 16.72 5.43 18.73
C THR A 116 15.93 4.94 19.94
N PRO A 117 16.61 4.58 21.05
CA PRO A 117 15.92 4.00 22.22
C PRO A 117 15.02 5.00 22.95
N PHE A 118 15.23 6.29 22.77
CA PHE A 118 14.35 7.34 23.29
C PHE A 118 14.19 8.48 22.30
N TRP A 119 12.95 8.90 22.09
CA TRP A 119 12.59 10.08 21.33
C TRP A 119 11.26 10.66 21.84
N ILE A 120 11.11 11.96 21.86
CA ILE A 120 9.88 12.68 22.18
C ILE A 120 9.69 13.88 21.27
N GLY A 121 8.46 14.12 20.82
CA GLY A 121 8.09 15.28 20.00
C GLY A 121 6.60 15.34 19.73
N GLN A 122 6.19 16.29 18.88
CA GLN A 122 4.82 16.37 18.38
C GLN A 122 4.65 15.52 17.13
N ASP A 123 3.55 14.76 17.06
CA ASP A 123 3.26 13.96 15.87
C ASP A 123 2.96 14.84 14.65
N ARG A 124 3.63 14.52 13.53
CA ARG A 124 3.46 15.18 12.23
C ARG A 124 3.03 14.21 11.12
N GLN A 125 2.76 12.96 11.48
CA GLN A 125 2.50 11.88 10.53
C GLN A 125 1.08 11.32 10.64
N GLY A 126 0.25 11.85 11.56
CA GLY A 126 -1.13 11.42 11.74
C GLY A 126 -1.27 10.09 12.49
N ILE A 127 -0.40 9.83 13.46
CA ILE A 127 -0.41 8.62 14.28
C ILE A 127 -1.73 8.48 15.06
N TYR A 128 -2.38 9.58 15.46
CA TYR A 128 -3.69 9.52 16.11
C TYR A 128 -4.72 8.73 15.28
N SER A 129 -4.85 9.07 14.00
CA SER A 129 -5.77 8.35 13.10
C SER A 129 -5.42 6.88 12.94
N LEU A 130 -4.14 6.54 12.99
CA LEU A 130 -3.68 5.15 12.95
C LEU A 130 -4.06 4.43 14.24
N MET A 131 -3.90 5.05 15.42
CA MET A 131 -4.31 4.46 16.70
C MET A 131 -5.82 4.19 16.72
N ILE A 132 -6.65 5.12 16.25
CA ILE A 132 -8.11 4.90 16.14
C ILE A 132 -8.40 3.68 15.26
N GLN A 133 -7.79 3.57 14.07
CA GLN A 133 -7.98 2.41 13.18
C GLN A 133 -7.54 1.10 13.85
N LEU A 134 -6.40 1.12 14.56
CA LEU A 134 -5.88 -0.05 15.27
C LEU A 134 -6.85 -0.55 16.34
N PHE A 135 -7.42 0.37 17.14
CA PHE A 135 -8.38 0.03 18.17
C PHE A 135 -9.73 -0.39 17.60
N ASP A 136 -10.15 0.17 16.49
CA ASP A 136 -11.37 -0.26 15.78
C ASP A 136 -11.24 -1.71 15.29
N GLU A 137 -10.14 -2.08 14.63
CA GLU A 137 -9.87 -3.44 14.18
C GLU A 137 -9.81 -4.43 15.35
N LEU A 138 -9.16 -4.07 16.45
CA LEU A 138 -9.05 -4.92 17.64
C LEU A 138 -10.39 -5.14 18.33
N SER A 139 -11.29 -4.16 18.32
CA SER A 139 -12.60 -4.22 18.97
C SER A 139 -13.63 -4.99 18.17
N HIS A 140 -13.66 -4.83 16.86
CA HIS A 140 -14.68 -5.41 15.98
C HIS A 140 -14.25 -6.73 15.33
N ARG A 141 -12.94 -6.93 15.14
CA ARG A 141 -12.35 -8.13 14.53
C ARG A 141 -12.99 -8.49 13.19
N TYR A 142 -13.04 -7.51 12.29
CA TYR A 142 -13.53 -7.71 10.92
C TYR A 142 -12.76 -8.81 10.19
N THR A 143 -13.31 -9.29 9.07
CA THR A 143 -12.59 -10.25 8.22
C THR A 143 -11.22 -9.70 7.83
N GLY A 144 -10.15 -10.45 8.11
CA GLY A 144 -8.76 -10.01 7.87
C GLY A 144 -8.19 -9.07 8.93
N PHE A 145 -8.81 -8.98 10.13
CA PHE A 145 -8.34 -8.07 11.18
C PHE A 145 -6.89 -8.33 11.61
N GLN A 146 -6.45 -9.59 11.63
CA GLN A 146 -5.07 -9.92 12.01
C GLN A 146 -4.06 -9.31 11.03
N GLU A 147 -4.28 -9.48 9.74
CA GLU A 147 -3.47 -8.89 8.68
C GLU A 147 -3.52 -7.37 8.73
N GLN A 148 -4.70 -6.81 8.94
CA GLN A 148 -4.88 -5.36 9.06
C GLN A 148 -4.13 -4.79 10.26
N VAL A 149 -4.22 -5.42 11.43
CA VAL A 149 -3.46 -5.04 12.62
C VAL A 149 -1.96 -5.10 12.38
N GLN A 150 -1.45 -6.16 11.73
CA GLN A 150 -0.02 -6.28 11.36
C GLN A 150 0.43 -5.16 10.43
N LEU A 151 -0.38 -4.79 9.44
CA LEU A 151 -0.10 -3.66 8.53
C LEU A 151 -0.10 -2.32 9.28
N LEU A 152 -1.04 -2.10 10.20
CA LEU A 152 -1.11 -0.89 11.02
C LEU A 152 0.10 -0.77 11.96
N LEU A 153 0.51 -1.86 12.60
CA LEU A 153 1.71 -1.88 13.45
C LEU A 153 3.00 -1.64 12.64
N SER A 154 3.11 -2.24 11.45
CA SER A 154 4.23 -1.96 10.53
C SER A 154 4.25 -0.49 10.12
N ARG A 155 3.09 0.07 9.79
CA ARG A 155 2.93 1.49 9.45
C ARG A 155 3.28 2.39 10.65
N LEU A 156 2.91 2.01 11.88
CA LEU A 156 3.28 2.75 13.09
C LEU A 156 4.79 2.94 13.20
N VAL A 157 5.58 1.85 13.06
CA VAL A 157 7.03 1.91 13.11
C VAL A 157 7.60 2.82 12.00
N ILE A 158 7.05 2.76 10.79
CA ILE A 158 7.45 3.65 9.68
C ILE A 158 7.17 5.12 10.03
N LEU A 159 5.99 5.41 10.56
CA LEU A 159 5.61 6.79 10.91
C LEU A 159 6.40 7.32 12.10
N MET A 160 6.80 6.45 13.05
CA MET A 160 7.74 6.82 14.12
C MET A 160 9.06 7.33 13.53
N VAL A 161 9.68 6.56 12.63
CA VAL A 161 10.94 6.96 11.99
C VAL A 161 10.79 8.27 11.21
N ARG A 162 9.68 8.47 10.50
CA ARG A 162 9.39 9.74 9.80
C ARG A 162 9.25 10.92 10.76
N ASN A 163 8.74 10.71 11.97
CA ASN A 163 8.73 11.73 13.03
C ASN A 163 10.15 12.02 13.53
N TYR A 164 11.02 11.01 13.70
CA TYR A 164 12.43 11.21 14.10
C TYR A 164 13.19 12.01 13.04
N GLU A 165 13.00 11.72 11.77
CA GLU A 165 13.74 12.32 10.64
C GLU A 165 13.17 13.68 10.19
N GLN A 166 12.10 14.17 10.79
CA GLN A 166 11.45 15.46 10.46
C GLN A 166 11.21 15.64 8.95
N LEU A 167 10.62 14.63 8.30
CA LEU A 167 10.27 14.63 6.87
C LEU A 167 11.47 14.57 5.91
N ARG A 168 12.56 13.94 6.28
CA ARG A 168 13.66 13.69 5.35
C ARG A 168 13.17 12.90 4.15
N ILE A 169 13.27 13.51 2.94
CA ILE A 169 12.94 12.84 1.70
C ILE A 169 14.07 11.85 1.37
N SER A 170 13.75 10.57 1.35
CA SER A 170 14.68 9.57 0.84
C SER A 170 14.73 9.65 -0.69
N PRO A 171 15.90 9.74 -1.32
CA PRO A 171 16.03 9.70 -2.76
C PRO A 171 15.88 8.28 -3.34
N THR A 172 15.13 7.42 -2.69
CA THR A 172 14.97 6.04 -3.12
C THR A 172 14.29 6.00 -4.49
N VAL A 173 15.07 5.72 -5.51
CA VAL A 173 14.55 5.36 -6.83
C VAL A 173 13.92 3.98 -6.69
N PHE A 174 12.67 3.83 -7.09
CA PHE A 174 12.05 2.52 -7.19
C PHE A 174 12.95 1.63 -8.04
N ALA A 175 13.39 0.50 -7.48
CA ALA A 175 14.06 -0.50 -8.30
C ALA A 175 13.10 -0.87 -9.45
N PRO A 176 13.58 -0.95 -10.71
CA PRO A 176 12.72 -1.35 -11.81
C PRO A 176 12.13 -2.73 -11.48
N ASN A 177 10.81 -2.80 -11.50
CA ASN A 177 10.06 -4.03 -11.30
C ASN A 177 10.62 -5.15 -12.16
N ASN A 178 10.40 -6.39 -11.71
CA ASN A 178 10.73 -7.60 -12.45
C ASN A 178 10.38 -7.41 -13.94
N LEU A 179 11.37 -7.53 -14.83
CA LEU A 179 11.24 -7.24 -16.27
C LEU A 179 10.06 -8.00 -16.93
N ALA A 180 9.63 -9.11 -16.35
CA ALA A 180 8.50 -9.88 -16.87
C ALA A 180 7.16 -9.16 -16.63
N ASP A 181 6.92 -8.63 -15.41
CA ASP A 181 5.67 -7.95 -15.06
C ASP A 181 5.52 -6.61 -15.80
N SER A 182 6.63 -5.89 -16.01
CA SER A 182 6.64 -4.67 -16.80
C SER A 182 6.27 -4.91 -18.27
N LYS A 183 6.61 -6.08 -18.84
CA LYS A 183 6.30 -6.40 -20.24
C LYS A 183 4.82 -6.69 -20.44
N SER A 184 4.15 -7.34 -19.49
CA SER A 184 2.69 -7.58 -19.59
C SER A 184 1.92 -6.26 -19.62
N VAL A 185 2.27 -5.31 -18.76
CA VAL A 185 1.64 -3.97 -18.74
C VAL A 185 1.85 -3.24 -20.07
N ILE A 186 3.08 -3.24 -20.61
CA ILE A 186 3.36 -2.61 -21.93
C ILE A 186 2.51 -3.26 -23.03
N ILE A 187 2.38 -4.58 -23.03
CA ILE A 187 1.57 -5.30 -24.03
C ILE A 187 0.09 -4.92 -23.89
N GLU A 188 -0.45 -4.93 -22.67
CA GLU A 188 -1.85 -4.62 -22.41
C GLU A 188 -2.20 -3.18 -22.82
N GLU A 189 -1.39 -2.20 -22.38
CA GLU A 189 -1.56 -0.80 -22.77
C GLU A 189 -1.50 -0.61 -24.28
N TYR A 190 -0.57 -1.28 -24.95
CA TYR A 190 -0.41 -1.19 -26.40
C TYR A 190 -1.66 -1.66 -27.16
N PHE A 191 -2.23 -2.81 -26.79
CA PHE A 191 -3.45 -3.30 -27.42
C PHE A 191 -4.71 -2.54 -26.99
N LEU A 192 -4.72 -1.99 -25.77
CA LEU A 192 -5.88 -1.27 -25.24
C LEU A 192 -6.03 0.13 -25.85
N TYR A 193 -4.92 0.85 -26.01
CA TYR A 193 -4.96 2.27 -26.40
C TYR A 193 -4.58 2.54 -27.85
N GLU A 194 -3.84 1.65 -28.48
CA GLU A 194 -3.31 1.89 -29.82
C GLU A 194 -3.87 0.96 -30.91
N TYR A 195 -5.06 0.44 -30.70
CA TYR A 195 -5.71 -0.54 -31.60
C TYR A 195 -5.82 -0.07 -33.08
N GLN A 196 -5.74 1.22 -33.34
CA GLN A 196 -5.78 1.78 -34.72
C GLN A 196 -4.51 1.43 -35.49
N SER A 197 -3.33 1.61 -34.89
CA SER A 197 -2.01 1.60 -35.54
C SER A 197 -1.13 0.41 -35.17
N LEU A 198 -1.71 -0.66 -34.59
CA LEU A 198 -0.96 -1.80 -34.08
C LEU A 198 0.02 -2.42 -35.12
N SER A 199 1.30 -2.48 -34.79
CA SER A 199 2.31 -3.19 -35.55
C SER A 199 3.20 -4.04 -34.64
N LEU A 200 3.61 -5.22 -35.13
CA LEU A 200 4.51 -6.10 -34.37
C LEU A 200 5.87 -5.45 -34.15
N SER A 201 6.35 -4.70 -35.13
CA SER A 201 7.64 -3.99 -35.08
C SER A 201 7.66 -2.95 -33.96
N ASP A 202 6.57 -2.14 -33.83
CA ASP A 202 6.47 -1.11 -32.81
C ASP A 202 6.38 -1.72 -31.40
N LEU A 203 5.52 -2.73 -31.20
CA LEU A 203 5.46 -3.46 -29.93
C LEU A 203 6.83 -4.07 -29.56
N SER A 204 7.54 -4.65 -30.54
CA SER A 204 8.86 -5.24 -30.31
C SER A 204 9.88 -4.20 -29.84
N ASN A 205 9.85 -3.00 -30.45
CA ASN A 205 10.73 -1.89 -30.06
C ASN A 205 10.45 -1.43 -28.63
N ARG A 206 9.17 -1.29 -28.24
CA ARG A 206 8.78 -0.91 -26.87
C ARG A 206 9.21 -1.95 -25.82
N LEU A 207 9.10 -3.22 -26.16
CA LEU A 207 9.51 -4.33 -25.32
C LEU A 207 11.03 -4.56 -25.29
N LYS A 208 11.78 -3.87 -26.17
CA LYS A 208 13.22 -4.11 -26.42
C LYS A 208 13.51 -5.59 -26.74
N LEU A 209 12.66 -6.18 -27.57
CA LEU A 209 12.74 -7.57 -28.02
C LEU A 209 12.75 -7.65 -29.55
N SER A 210 13.28 -8.76 -30.09
CA SER A 210 13.08 -9.07 -31.52
C SER A 210 11.60 -9.44 -31.79
N PRO A 211 11.08 -9.29 -33.01
CA PRO A 211 9.73 -9.70 -33.40
C PRO A 211 9.43 -11.16 -33.04
N ARG A 212 10.41 -12.05 -33.20
CA ARG A 212 10.27 -13.47 -32.84
C ARG A 212 10.11 -13.69 -31.33
N GLN A 213 10.89 -12.97 -30.52
CA GLN A 213 10.77 -13.02 -29.06
C GLN A 213 9.44 -12.43 -28.59
N THR A 214 8.97 -11.34 -29.21
CA THR A 214 7.67 -10.72 -28.95
C THR A 214 6.53 -11.69 -29.27
N GLN A 215 6.58 -12.37 -30.38
CA GLN A 215 5.59 -13.39 -30.76
C GLN A 215 5.54 -14.54 -29.74
N ARG A 216 6.72 -15.03 -29.31
CA ARG A 216 6.79 -16.08 -28.29
C ARG A 216 6.24 -15.59 -26.96
N LEU A 217 6.58 -14.39 -26.53
CA LEU A 217 6.06 -13.80 -25.30
C LEU A 217 4.53 -13.67 -25.32
N LEU A 218 3.93 -13.22 -26.43
CA LEU A 218 2.48 -13.16 -26.61
C LEU A 218 1.84 -14.56 -26.51
N MET A 219 2.47 -15.55 -27.12
CA MET A 219 1.98 -16.93 -27.04
C MET A 219 2.08 -17.49 -25.62
N ASP A 220 3.19 -17.26 -24.92
CA ASP A 220 3.42 -17.74 -23.57
C ASP A 220 2.46 -17.10 -22.54
N PHE A 221 2.19 -15.80 -22.66
CA PHE A 221 1.35 -15.07 -21.70
C PHE A 221 -0.14 -15.14 -22.02
N TYR A 222 -0.52 -15.09 -23.30
CA TYR A 222 -1.93 -14.93 -23.72
C TYR A 222 -2.46 -16.10 -24.54
N GLY A 223 -1.62 -17.05 -24.92
CA GLY A 223 -1.98 -18.14 -25.82
C GLY A 223 -2.39 -17.65 -27.22
N LYS A 224 -1.99 -16.46 -27.63
CA LYS A 224 -2.44 -15.77 -28.85
C LYS A 224 -1.27 -15.20 -29.62
N THR A 225 -1.41 -15.24 -30.95
CA THR A 225 -0.49 -14.52 -31.85
C THR A 225 -0.76 -13.01 -31.80
N PHE A 226 0.19 -12.22 -32.29
CA PHE A 226 0.01 -10.76 -32.46
C PHE A 226 -1.25 -10.42 -33.27
N GLN A 227 -1.49 -11.15 -34.37
CA GLN A 227 -2.66 -10.92 -35.24
C GLN A 227 -3.99 -11.25 -34.54
N GLN A 228 -4.01 -12.30 -33.70
CA GLN A 228 -5.19 -12.63 -32.91
C GLN A 228 -5.47 -11.55 -31.84
N LYS A 229 -4.44 -11.09 -31.12
CA LYS A 229 -4.58 -10.00 -30.15
C LYS A 229 -4.99 -8.68 -30.81
N LYS A 230 -4.43 -8.38 -32.00
CA LYS A 230 -4.82 -7.21 -32.79
C LYS A 230 -6.29 -7.27 -33.23
N ALA A 231 -6.74 -8.42 -33.70
CA ALA A 231 -8.14 -8.62 -34.05
C ALA A 231 -9.05 -8.45 -32.85
N GLU A 232 -8.73 -9.08 -31.71
CA GLU A 232 -9.46 -8.96 -30.45
C GLU A 232 -9.60 -7.50 -30.00
N ALA A 233 -8.49 -6.75 -29.93
CA ALA A 233 -8.50 -5.34 -29.53
C ALA A 233 -9.38 -4.48 -30.43
N ARG A 234 -9.27 -4.66 -31.75
CA ARG A 234 -10.12 -3.93 -32.73
C ARG A 234 -11.59 -4.33 -32.63
N MET A 235 -11.92 -5.60 -32.38
CA MET A 235 -13.29 -6.05 -32.25
C MET A 235 -13.93 -5.59 -30.93
N SER A 236 -13.16 -5.58 -29.83
CA SER A 236 -13.61 -4.96 -28.58
C SER A 236 -13.94 -3.47 -28.74
N ALA A 237 -13.06 -2.72 -29.38
CA ALA A 237 -13.29 -1.30 -29.65
C ALA A 237 -14.47 -1.10 -30.62
N ALA A 238 -14.63 -1.99 -31.63
CA ALA A 238 -15.76 -1.97 -32.55
C ALA A 238 -17.10 -2.11 -31.81
N ALA A 239 -17.20 -3.04 -30.86
CA ALA A 239 -18.43 -3.24 -30.09
C ALA A 239 -18.86 -1.95 -29.36
N ILE A 240 -17.89 -1.25 -28.75
CA ILE A 240 -18.14 0.04 -28.08
C ILE A 240 -18.57 1.13 -29.07
N LEU A 241 -17.88 1.24 -30.20
CA LEU A 241 -18.21 2.25 -31.22
C LEU A 241 -19.57 1.98 -31.90
N LEU A 242 -19.97 0.71 -32.00
CA LEU A 242 -21.27 0.30 -32.59
C LEU A 242 -22.44 0.59 -31.64
N SER A 243 -22.22 0.76 -30.34
CA SER A 243 -23.28 1.18 -29.41
C SER A 243 -23.72 2.65 -29.58
N ASP A 244 -22.97 3.43 -30.35
CA ASP A 244 -23.40 4.76 -30.77
C ASP A 244 -24.21 4.68 -32.11
N PRO A 245 -25.54 4.90 -32.09
CA PRO A 245 -26.37 4.77 -33.29
C PRO A 245 -26.06 5.82 -34.34
N GLN A 246 -25.45 6.95 -33.97
CA GLN A 246 -25.15 8.06 -34.89
C GLN A 246 -23.89 7.81 -35.72
N LYS A 247 -22.97 6.96 -35.27
CA LYS A 247 -21.72 6.67 -36.00
C LYS A 247 -21.98 5.80 -37.22
N LYS A 248 -21.48 6.24 -38.36
CA LYS A 248 -21.52 5.44 -39.59
C LYS A 248 -20.54 4.30 -39.56
N ILE A 249 -20.87 3.17 -40.19
CA ILE A 249 -19.98 2.00 -40.24
C ILE A 249 -18.64 2.34 -40.90
N ALA A 250 -18.63 3.26 -41.89
CA ALA A 250 -17.40 3.73 -42.51
C ALA A 250 -16.49 4.50 -41.55
N GLU A 251 -17.04 5.38 -40.71
CA GLU A 251 -16.31 6.13 -39.68
C GLU A 251 -15.72 5.19 -38.63
N ILE A 252 -16.49 4.16 -38.25
CA ILE A 252 -16.01 3.12 -37.31
C ILE A 252 -14.86 2.32 -37.93
N ALA A 253 -14.97 1.94 -39.20
CA ALA A 253 -13.90 1.23 -39.92
C ALA A 253 -12.60 2.04 -39.95
N GLU A 254 -12.69 3.33 -40.26
CA GLU A 254 -11.55 4.25 -40.25
C GLU A 254 -10.96 4.41 -38.83
N ALA A 255 -11.80 4.64 -37.84
CA ALA A 255 -11.37 4.76 -36.44
C ALA A 255 -10.70 3.51 -35.88
N LEU A 256 -10.97 2.34 -36.45
CA LEU A 256 -10.32 1.07 -36.11
C LEU A 256 -9.11 0.74 -36.98
N GLY A 257 -8.74 1.61 -37.90
CA GLY A 257 -7.60 1.42 -38.81
C GLY A 257 -7.83 0.36 -39.88
N TYR A 258 -9.07 0.21 -40.38
CA TYR A 258 -9.37 -0.58 -41.57
C TYR A 258 -9.35 0.29 -42.83
N SER A 259 -8.92 -0.29 -43.96
CA SER A 259 -8.81 0.40 -45.24
C SER A 259 -10.16 0.68 -45.86
N SER A 260 -11.23 -0.03 -45.50
CA SER A 260 -12.60 0.20 -45.96
C SER A 260 -13.65 -0.39 -45.00
N ALA A 261 -14.90 0.09 -45.15
CA ALA A 261 -16.06 -0.41 -44.42
C ALA A 261 -16.34 -1.90 -44.71
N GLU A 262 -16.09 -2.35 -45.94
CA GLU A 262 -16.27 -3.74 -46.39
C GLU A 262 -15.25 -4.64 -45.71
N HIS A 263 -13.99 -4.20 -45.63
CA HIS A 263 -12.94 -4.95 -44.98
C HIS A 263 -13.20 -5.08 -43.48
N PHE A 264 -13.63 -4.01 -42.82
CA PHE A 264 -14.08 -4.04 -41.44
C PHE A 264 -15.26 -4.98 -41.24
N SER A 265 -16.33 -4.85 -42.05
CA SER A 265 -17.54 -5.66 -41.91
C SER A 265 -17.26 -7.16 -42.09
N SER A 266 -16.39 -7.52 -43.02
CA SER A 266 -15.92 -8.90 -43.19
C SER A 266 -15.14 -9.42 -42.01
N ALA A 267 -14.24 -8.62 -41.44
CA ALA A 267 -13.47 -8.97 -40.23
C ALA A 267 -14.39 -9.11 -39.00
N PHE A 268 -15.33 -8.18 -38.83
CA PHE A 268 -16.27 -8.18 -37.73
C PHE A 268 -17.19 -9.42 -37.79
N ARG A 269 -17.78 -9.72 -38.96
CA ARG A 269 -18.60 -10.92 -39.14
C ARG A 269 -17.87 -12.21 -38.88
N ARG A 270 -16.61 -12.29 -39.27
CA ARG A 270 -15.77 -13.47 -38.99
C ARG A 270 -15.53 -13.67 -37.51
N TYR A 271 -15.44 -12.58 -36.74
CA TYR A 271 -15.15 -12.60 -35.29
C TYR A 271 -16.42 -12.80 -34.45
N HIS A 272 -17.48 -12.05 -34.73
CA HIS A 272 -18.74 -12.02 -33.98
C HIS A 272 -19.86 -12.88 -34.58
N HIS A 273 -19.66 -13.47 -35.78
CA HIS A 273 -20.64 -14.29 -36.52
C HIS A 273 -21.84 -13.53 -37.03
N VAL A 274 -21.97 -12.24 -36.76
CA VAL A 274 -23.01 -11.32 -37.25
C VAL A 274 -22.36 -10.09 -37.88
N SER A 275 -23.10 -9.41 -38.79
CA SER A 275 -22.60 -8.16 -39.38
C SER A 275 -22.60 -7.00 -38.35
N PRO A 276 -21.79 -5.93 -38.54
CA PRO A 276 -21.85 -4.75 -37.66
C PRO A 276 -23.23 -4.11 -37.55
N ARG A 277 -24.04 -4.17 -38.64
CA ARG A 277 -25.40 -3.62 -38.65
C ARG A 277 -26.38 -4.49 -37.84
N GLU A 278 -26.29 -5.80 -37.96
CA GLU A 278 -27.06 -6.77 -37.16
C GLU A 278 -26.70 -6.66 -35.69
N TYR A 279 -25.43 -6.64 -35.36
CA TYR A 279 -24.93 -6.46 -33.99
C TYR A 279 -25.46 -5.19 -33.34
N ARG A 280 -25.42 -4.05 -34.08
CA ARG A 280 -25.98 -2.78 -33.60
C ARG A 280 -27.49 -2.91 -33.33
N LYS A 281 -28.24 -3.54 -34.25
CA LYS A 281 -29.69 -3.71 -34.10
C LYS A 281 -30.05 -4.51 -32.85
N GLU A 282 -29.29 -5.57 -32.55
CA GLU A 282 -29.49 -6.42 -31.36
C GLU A 282 -29.24 -5.69 -30.05
N GLN A 283 -28.36 -4.69 -30.04
CA GLN A 283 -28.08 -3.90 -28.81
C GLN A 283 -29.21 -2.88 -28.50
N PHE A 284 -30.03 -2.53 -29.44
CA PHE A 284 -31.12 -1.55 -29.30
C PHE A 284 -32.52 -2.17 -29.40
N SER A 285 -32.62 -3.51 -29.46
CA SER A 285 -33.85 -4.27 -29.40
C SER A 285 -34.12 -4.76 -27.98
#